data_a965abedd1347786090b023a6fe74bee
#
_entry.id   a965abedd1347786090b023a6fe74bee
#
_cell.length_a   1.000
_cell.length_b   1.000
_cell.length_c   1.000
_cell.angle_alpha   90.00
_cell.angle_beta   90.00
_cell.angle_gamma   90.00
#
_symmetry.space_group_name_H-M   'P 1'
#
loop_
_entity.id
_entity.type
_entity.pdbx_description
1 polymer ?
#
loop_
_entity_poly.entity_id
_entity_poly.type
_entity_poly.pdbx_seq_one_letter_code
_entity_poly.pdbx_strand_id
1 'polypeptide(L)'
;MLEVLEQARLLVVTGKGGTGKTTVAAGLAVAAAGRGRRVLVAEVEGRQGLAGLFGRDALDHREASVAEGVHALAVDPDESLREYLDRYGFAPLARLLTWAHLNRFITAAAPGLGDVLLVGKVWEAATREARPGSAAYDLVVLDAPPTGRVVPFLRAPETVAELARVGPIRSQADRVRALLDDPGLTAVVLTCLPEELPVTETLEGVAALGKAGLPVAGVVANRVTGDRLGGRGARLAALARDPGPLAAAAAAARTGLDDAAVATLVGEARDRQRQVARERRLLKELRGGLDGLPLVELPFLTGGVAGPDGLRALAGQLAAGSPEHPASGRTRRAAGTARA
;
A
#
# COMPACT_ATOMS: atom_id res chain seq x y z
N MET A 1 4.57 -10.94 4.69
CA MET A 1 4.13 -10.25 3.45
C MET A 1 4.14 -11.19 2.23
N LEU A 2 5.18 -12.00 2.03
CA LEU A 2 5.28 -12.91 0.87
C LEU A 2 4.15 -13.94 0.78
N GLU A 3 3.81 -14.60 1.89
CA GLU A 3 2.70 -15.55 1.95
C GLU A 3 1.38 -14.95 1.50
N VAL A 4 1.13 -13.70 1.88
CA VAL A 4 -0.08 -12.96 1.47
C VAL A 4 -0.14 -12.81 -0.04
N LEU A 5 0.99 -12.52 -0.70
CA LEU A 5 1.06 -12.40 -2.14
C LEU A 5 0.87 -13.76 -2.87
N GLU A 6 1.07 -14.88 -2.19
CA GLU A 6 0.92 -16.22 -2.76
C GLU A 6 -0.48 -16.79 -2.56
N GLN A 7 -1.13 -16.49 -1.46
CA GLN A 7 -2.40 -17.14 -1.04
C GLN A 7 -3.63 -16.29 -1.30
N ALA A 8 -3.56 -14.97 -1.06
CA ALA A 8 -4.72 -14.10 -1.17
C ALA A 8 -5.30 -14.04 -2.60
N ARG A 9 -6.63 -13.97 -2.69
CA ARG A 9 -7.38 -13.66 -3.91
C ARG A 9 -7.68 -12.16 -4.01
N LEU A 10 -7.84 -11.49 -2.87
CA LEU A 10 -8.06 -10.06 -2.75
C LEU A 10 -7.06 -9.47 -1.75
N LEU A 11 -6.29 -8.50 -2.20
CA LEU A 11 -5.39 -7.72 -1.37
C LEU A 11 -5.86 -6.28 -1.32
N VAL A 12 -6.31 -5.83 -0.17
CA VAL A 12 -6.76 -4.45 0.05
C VAL A 12 -5.59 -3.62 0.59
N VAL A 13 -5.21 -2.56 -0.11
CA VAL A 13 -4.17 -1.64 0.33
C VAL A 13 -4.82 -0.33 0.78
N THR A 14 -4.68 0.00 2.06
CA THR A 14 -5.22 1.22 2.66
C THR A 14 -4.15 1.95 3.49
N GLY A 15 -4.51 3.02 4.14
CA GLY A 15 -3.62 3.87 4.95
C GLY A 15 -4.07 5.31 4.89
N LYS A 16 -3.46 6.20 5.67
CA LYS A 16 -3.75 7.64 5.63
C LYS A 16 -3.54 8.24 4.23
N GLY A 17 -4.19 9.35 3.95
CA GLY A 17 -3.92 10.13 2.73
C GLY A 17 -2.44 10.55 2.65
N GLY A 18 -1.80 10.34 1.49
CA GLY A 18 -0.39 10.70 1.27
C GLY A 18 0.66 9.66 1.70
N THR A 19 0.29 8.56 2.34
CA THR A 19 1.24 7.51 2.77
C THR A 19 1.79 6.65 1.61
N GLY A 20 1.25 6.80 0.41
CA GLY A 20 1.70 6.07 -0.78
C GLY A 20 0.94 4.76 -1.04
N LYS A 21 -0.34 4.68 -0.67
CA LYS A 21 -1.22 3.54 -0.94
C LYS A 21 -1.12 3.04 -2.37
N THR A 22 -1.42 3.91 -3.33
CA THR A 22 -1.37 3.62 -4.77
C THR A 22 -0.01 3.08 -5.22
N THR A 23 1.06 3.67 -4.71
CA THR A 23 2.43 3.24 -5.01
C THR A 23 2.71 1.83 -4.46
N VAL A 24 2.30 1.57 -3.22
CA VAL A 24 2.46 0.25 -2.58
C VAL A 24 1.56 -0.78 -3.27
N ALA A 25 0.32 -0.43 -3.62
CA ALA A 25 -0.59 -1.31 -4.35
C ALA A 25 0.00 -1.73 -5.71
N ALA A 26 0.51 -0.77 -6.49
CA ALA A 26 1.19 -1.05 -7.76
C ALA A 26 2.44 -1.92 -7.57
N GLY A 27 3.26 -1.62 -6.56
CA GLY A 27 4.46 -2.40 -6.23
C GLY A 27 4.15 -3.85 -5.83
N LEU A 28 3.10 -4.07 -5.03
CA LEU A 28 2.63 -5.40 -4.63
C LEU A 28 2.07 -6.17 -5.83
N ALA A 29 1.35 -5.50 -6.73
CA ALA A 29 0.86 -6.11 -7.96
C ALA A 29 2.01 -6.60 -8.85
N VAL A 30 3.03 -5.77 -9.08
CA VAL A 30 4.22 -6.15 -9.86
C VAL A 30 5.02 -7.25 -9.16
N ALA A 31 5.13 -7.22 -7.82
CA ALA A 31 5.81 -8.26 -7.04
C ALA A 31 5.11 -9.62 -7.15
N ALA A 32 3.77 -9.64 -7.14
CA ALA A 32 2.97 -10.86 -7.32
C ALA A 32 3.06 -11.39 -8.77
N ALA A 33 3.01 -10.50 -9.76
CA ALA A 33 3.18 -10.87 -11.16
C ALA A 33 4.57 -11.45 -11.44
N GLY A 34 5.63 -10.92 -10.82
CA GLY A 34 6.99 -11.47 -10.88
C GLY A 34 7.12 -12.90 -10.31
N ARG A 35 6.08 -13.39 -9.59
CA ARG A 35 5.93 -14.77 -9.12
C ARG A 35 5.03 -15.63 -10.00
N GLY A 36 4.68 -15.15 -11.18
CA GLY A 36 3.86 -15.87 -12.16
C GLY A 36 2.35 -15.75 -11.93
N ARG A 37 1.88 -14.89 -10.98
CA ARG A 37 0.44 -14.65 -10.80
C ARG A 37 -0.08 -13.67 -11.85
N ARG A 38 -1.29 -13.90 -12.33
CA ARG A 38 -2.05 -12.90 -13.12
C ARG A 38 -2.75 -11.95 -12.17
N VAL A 39 -2.38 -10.68 -12.23
CA VAL A 39 -2.81 -9.68 -11.25
C VAL A 39 -3.66 -8.61 -11.92
N LEU A 40 -4.78 -8.26 -11.25
CA LEU A 40 -5.52 -7.04 -11.53
C LEU A 40 -5.30 -6.05 -10.40
N VAL A 41 -4.92 -4.81 -10.72
CA VAL A 41 -4.91 -3.72 -9.75
C VAL A 41 -6.04 -2.73 -10.06
N ALA A 42 -6.87 -2.46 -9.05
CA ALA A 42 -8.08 -1.63 -9.19
C ALA A 42 -7.96 -0.35 -8.34
N GLU A 43 -8.17 0.80 -8.96
CA GLU A 43 -8.29 2.11 -8.30
C GLU A 43 -9.76 2.49 -8.20
N VAL A 44 -10.22 2.91 -7.02
CA VAL A 44 -11.63 3.23 -6.76
C VAL A 44 -11.89 4.70 -6.39
N GLU A 45 -10.86 5.53 -6.27
CA GLU A 45 -11.01 6.95 -5.94
C GLU A 45 -10.93 7.88 -7.16
N GLY A 46 -10.75 7.35 -8.38
CA GLY A 46 -10.74 8.12 -9.64
C GLY A 46 -9.59 9.12 -9.80
N ARG A 47 -8.52 8.98 -8.99
CA ARG A 47 -7.38 9.93 -8.98
C ARG A 47 -6.37 9.70 -10.10
N GLN A 48 -6.52 8.62 -10.86
CA GLN A 48 -5.59 8.22 -11.92
C GLN A 48 -4.14 8.02 -11.44
N GLY A 49 -3.96 7.71 -10.16
CA GLY A 49 -2.64 7.53 -9.57
C GLY A 49 -1.91 6.31 -10.12
N LEU A 50 -2.64 5.23 -10.38
CA LEU A 50 -2.10 4.03 -11.01
C LEU A 50 -1.65 4.30 -12.46
N ALA A 51 -2.41 5.09 -13.22
CA ALA A 51 -2.05 5.43 -14.59
C ALA A 51 -0.63 6.02 -14.68
N GLY A 52 -0.37 7.06 -13.87
CA GLY A 52 0.95 7.71 -13.85
C GLY A 52 2.09 6.78 -13.41
N LEU A 53 1.85 5.86 -12.46
CA LEU A 53 2.84 4.89 -12.02
C LEU A 53 3.22 3.88 -13.11
N PHE A 54 2.27 3.47 -13.94
CA PHE A 54 2.50 2.56 -15.06
C PHE A 54 2.84 3.28 -16.39
N GLY A 55 3.06 4.60 -16.35
CA GLY A 55 3.40 5.39 -17.54
C GLY A 55 2.27 5.46 -18.57
N ARG A 56 1.02 5.49 -18.09
CA ARG A 56 -0.19 5.67 -18.90
C ARG A 56 -0.78 7.05 -18.65
N ASP A 57 -1.44 7.62 -19.66
CA ASP A 57 -2.13 8.91 -19.53
C ASP A 57 -3.37 8.79 -18.64
N ALA A 58 -4.14 7.72 -18.82
CA ALA A 58 -5.31 7.40 -18.02
C ALA A 58 -5.59 5.89 -17.99
N LEU A 59 -6.32 5.45 -16.98
CA LEU A 59 -6.98 4.14 -16.91
C LEU A 59 -8.48 4.33 -17.06
N ASP A 60 -9.10 3.41 -17.76
CA ASP A 60 -10.54 3.34 -17.99
C ASP A 60 -11.18 2.32 -16.99
N HIS A 61 -12.51 2.25 -16.98
CA HIS A 61 -13.27 1.21 -16.30
C HIS A 61 -13.01 -0.21 -16.88
N ARG A 62 -12.44 -0.26 -18.07
CA ARG A 62 -12.03 -1.51 -18.72
C ARG A 62 -10.63 -1.92 -18.29
N GLU A 63 -10.46 -3.22 -18.09
CA GLU A 63 -9.18 -3.81 -17.74
C GLU A 63 -8.17 -3.63 -18.89
N ALA A 64 -7.04 -3.00 -18.59
CA ALA A 64 -5.96 -2.77 -19.53
C ALA A 64 -4.66 -3.44 -19.05
N SER A 65 -3.91 -4.10 -19.95
CA SER A 65 -2.58 -4.59 -19.62
C SER A 65 -1.64 -3.39 -19.43
N VAL A 66 -0.99 -3.30 -18.26
CA VAL A 66 -0.10 -2.18 -17.88
C VAL A 66 1.34 -2.62 -17.67
N ALA A 67 1.56 -3.89 -17.33
CA ALA A 67 2.88 -4.53 -17.24
C ALA A 67 2.71 -6.03 -17.48
N GLU A 68 3.82 -6.76 -17.61
CA GLU A 68 3.80 -8.21 -17.76
C GLU A 68 3.08 -8.85 -16.55
N GLY A 69 2.03 -9.63 -16.82
CA GLY A 69 1.21 -10.27 -15.78
C GLY A 69 0.32 -9.33 -14.97
N VAL A 70 0.34 -8.02 -15.24
CA VAL A 70 -0.45 -7.00 -14.53
C VAL A 70 -1.44 -6.31 -15.44
N HIS A 71 -2.70 -6.34 -15.07
CA HIS A 71 -3.77 -5.53 -15.62
C HIS A 71 -4.19 -4.47 -14.60
N ALA A 72 -4.71 -3.35 -15.08
CA ALA A 72 -5.22 -2.29 -14.22
C ALA A 72 -6.53 -1.72 -14.76
N LEU A 73 -7.36 -1.20 -13.85
CA LEU A 73 -8.55 -0.41 -14.18
C LEU A 73 -8.79 0.67 -13.13
N ALA A 74 -9.43 1.76 -13.56
CA ALA A 74 -10.05 2.73 -12.67
C ALA A 74 -11.55 2.40 -12.60
N VAL A 75 -12.02 1.93 -11.44
CA VAL A 75 -13.43 1.53 -11.28
C VAL A 75 -14.30 2.78 -11.21
N ASP A 76 -15.26 2.86 -12.10
CA ASP A 76 -16.25 3.93 -12.14
C ASP A 76 -17.61 3.42 -11.63
N PRO A 77 -18.25 4.11 -10.65
CA PRO A 77 -19.51 3.66 -10.08
C PRO A 77 -20.67 3.66 -11.11
N ASP A 78 -20.68 4.62 -12.05
CA ASP A 78 -21.73 4.73 -13.04
C ASP A 78 -21.64 3.60 -14.08
N GLU A 79 -20.43 3.30 -14.55
CA GLU A 79 -20.19 2.16 -15.43
C GLU A 79 -20.44 0.83 -14.72
N SER A 80 -20.08 0.72 -13.44
CA SER A 80 -20.38 -0.46 -12.61
C SER A 80 -21.89 -0.69 -12.47
N LEU A 81 -22.67 0.40 -12.31
CA LEU A 81 -24.13 0.30 -12.28
C LEU A 81 -24.71 -0.16 -13.62
N ARG A 82 -24.21 0.34 -14.74
CA ARG A 82 -24.63 -0.10 -16.08
C ARG A 82 -24.37 -1.58 -16.28
N GLU A 83 -23.15 -2.05 -15.98
CA GLU A 83 -22.81 -3.48 -16.05
C GLU A 83 -23.71 -4.32 -15.16
N TYR A 84 -24.05 -3.82 -13.96
CA TYR A 84 -24.96 -4.49 -13.06
C TYR A 84 -26.36 -4.63 -13.66
N LEU A 85 -26.93 -3.53 -14.19
CA LEU A 85 -28.25 -3.53 -14.81
C LEU A 85 -28.30 -4.43 -16.05
N ASP A 86 -27.27 -4.41 -16.88
CA ASP A 86 -27.16 -5.27 -18.06
C ASP A 86 -27.12 -6.76 -17.67
N ARG A 87 -26.38 -7.12 -16.63
CA ARG A 87 -26.24 -8.50 -16.14
C ARG A 87 -27.56 -9.09 -15.61
N TYR A 88 -28.39 -8.26 -14.98
CA TYR A 88 -29.64 -8.69 -14.38
C TYR A 88 -30.87 -8.47 -15.29
N GLY A 89 -30.68 -8.20 -16.57
CA GLY A 89 -31.79 -8.11 -17.59
C GLY A 89 -32.49 -6.76 -17.62
N PHE A 90 -31.96 -5.73 -16.94
CA PHE A 90 -32.51 -4.38 -16.95
C PHE A 90 -31.87 -3.48 -18.01
N ALA A 91 -31.28 -4.04 -19.08
CA ALA A 91 -30.63 -3.32 -20.17
C ALA A 91 -31.51 -2.21 -20.81
N PRO A 92 -32.85 -2.38 -21.00
CA PRO A 92 -33.70 -1.28 -21.47
C PRO A 92 -33.75 -0.10 -20.52
N LEU A 93 -33.72 -0.33 -19.19
CA LEU A 93 -33.72 0.70 -18.16
C LEU A 93 -32.33 1.43 -18.13
N ALA A 94 -31.25 0.69 -18.28
CA ALA A 94 -29.90 1.25 -18.35
C ALA A 94 -29.74 2.22 -19.54
N ARG A 95 -30.38 1.94 -20.67
CA ARG A 95 -30.36 2.81 -21.86
C ARG A 95 -31.23 4.07 -21.72
N LEU A 96 -32.28 4.02 -20.91
CA LEU A 96 -33.18 5.15 -20.62
C LEU A 96 -32.61 6.11 -19.58
N LEU A 97 -31.72 5.64 -18.71
CA LEU A 97 -31.08 6.46 -17.70
C LEU A 97 -29.95 7.28 -18.34
N THR A 98 -30.21 8.57 -18.56
CA THR A 98 -29.17 9.50 -18.97
C THR A 98 -28.17 9.72 -17.84
N TRP A 99 -26.94 10.10 -18.18
CA TRP A 99 -25.84 10.35 -17.23
C TRP A 99 -26.25 11.23 -16.02
N ALA A 100 -27.04 12.28 -16.29
CA ALA A 100 -27.54 13.18 -15.25
C ALA A 100 -28.52 12.53 -14.28
N HIS A 101 -29.32 11.56 -14.74
CA HIS A 101 -30.25 10.83 -13.88
C HIS A 101 -29.55 9.76 -13.05
N LEU A 102 -28.57 9.06 -13.64
CA LEU A 102 -27.76 8.07 -12.93
C LEU A 102 -26.99 8.68 -11.76
N ASN A 103 -26.28 9.78 -12.00
CA ASN A 103 -25.50 10.48 -10.99
C ASN A 103 -26.39 11.05 -9.87
N ARG A 104 -27.56 11.59 -10.19
CA ARG A 104 -28.56 11.99 -9.19
C ARG A 104 -29.10 10.81 -8.40
N PHE A 105 -29.32 9.67 -9.03
CA PHE A 105 -29.82 8.48 -8.35
C PHE A 105 -28.79 7.93 -7.37
N ILE A 106 -27.51 7.81 -7.79
CA ILE A 106 -26.42 7.33 -6.93
C ILE A 106 -26.18 8.28 -5.76
N THR A 107 -26.18 9.61 -6.00
CA THR A 107 -25.87 10.60 -4.95
C THR A 107 -27.07 10.90 -4.04
N ALA A 108 -28.30 10.85 -4.53
CA ALA A 108 -29.49 11.29 -3.79
C ALA A 108 -30.33 10.15 -3.20
N ALA A 109 -30.35 8.97 -3.84
CA ALA A 109 -31.27 7.91 -3.45
C ALA A 109 -30.74 6.97 -2.36
N ALA A 110 -29.42 6.74 -2.31
CA ALA A 110 -28.81 5.91 -1.27
C ALA A 110 -27.34 6.32 -1.03
N PRO A 111 -27.02 7.06 0.05
CA PRO A 111 -25.66 7.25 0.48
C PRO A 111 -24.96 5.89 0.65
N GLY A 112 -23.83 5.68 -0.07
CA GLY A 112 -23.10 4.41 -0.05
C GLY A 112 -23.36 3.45 -1.22
N LEU A 113 -24.37 3.70 -2.09
CA LEU A 113 -24.61 2.85 -3.26
C LEU A 113 -23.39 2.81 -4.19
N GLY A 114 -22.70 3.93 -4.37
CA GLY A 114 -21.44 3.98 -5.13
C GLY A 114 -20.41 3.01 -4.57
N ASP A 115 -20.20 3.00 -3.26
CA ASP A 115 -19.26 2.10 -2.59
C ASP A 115 -19.65 0.62 -2.78
N VAL A 116 -20.96 0.30 -2.76
CA VAL A 116 -21.46 -1.06 -3.04
C VAL A 116 -21.12 -1.51 -4.45
N LEU A 117 -21.29 -0.63 -5.44
CA LEU A 117 -20.96 -0.93 -6.83
C LEU A 117 -19.46 -1.12 -7.03
N LEU A 118 -18.63 -0.27 -6.42
CA LEU A 118 -17.19 -0.37 -6.46
C LEU A 118 -16.69 -1.68 -5.82
N VAL A 119 -17.16 -2.01 -4.61
CA VAL A 119 -16.81 -3.26 -3.93
C VAL A 119 -17.36 -4.48 -4.70
N GLY A 120 -18.54 -4.37 -5.26
CA GLY A 120 -19.14 -5.42 -6.10
C GLY A 120 -18.32 -5.71 -7.36
N LYS A 121 -17.76 -4.69 -8.02
CA LYS A 121 -16.88 -4.85 -9.17
C LYS A 121 -15.55 -5.54 -8.80
N VAL A 122 -14.96 -5.14 -7.68
CA VAL A 122 -13.75 -5.76 -7.15
C VAL A 122 -13.99 -7.22 -6.78
N TRP A 123 -15.10 -7.52 -6.12
CA TRP A 123 -15.52 -8.89 -5.80
C TRP A 123 -15.72 -9.71 -7.07
N GLU A 124 -16.42 -9.18 -8.08
CA GLU A 124 -16.62 -9.85 -9.37
C GLU A 124 -15.30 -10.23 -10.01
N ALA A 125 -14.33 -9.30 -10.04
CA ALA A 125 -13.00 -9.55 -10.58
C ALA A 125 -12.23 -10.63 -9.80
N ALA A 126 -12.34 -10.64 -8.45
CA ALA A 126 -11.65 -11.59 -7.59
C ALA A 126 -12.26 -13.01 -7.65
N THR A 127 -13.55 -13.14 -8.01
CA THR A 127 -14.27 -14.42 -8.03
C THR A 127 -14.58 -14.93 -9.43
N ARG A 128 -14.32 -14.14 -10.47
CA ARG A 128 -14.55 -14.50 -11.86
C ARG A 128 -13.70 -15.69 -12.28
N GLU A 129 -14.37 -16.74 -12.75
CA GLU A 129 -13.71 -17.92 -13.31
C GLU A 129 -13.08 -17.62 -14.67
N ALA A 130 -12.00 -18.35 -15.00
CA ALA A 130 -11.43 -18.32 -16.33
C ALA A 130 -12.42 -18.87 -17.34
N ARG A 131 -12.83 -18.06 -18.31
CA ARG A 131 -13.67 -18.46 -19.46
C ARG A 131 -12.86 -18.37 -20.74
N PRO A 132 -13.21 -19.13 -21.79
CA PRO A 132 -12.59 -18.91 -23.10
C PRO A 132 -12.69 -17.44 -23.52
N GLY A 133 -11.54 -16.77 -23.69
CA GLY A 133 -11.46 -15.34 -24.04
C GLY A 133 -11.60 -14.35 -22.88
N SER A 134 -11.79 -14.81 -21.63
CA SER A 134 -11.83 -13.96 -20.43
C SER A 134 -10.65 -14.27 -19.50
N ALA A 135 -9.90 -13.25 -19.13
CA ALA A 135 -8.80 -13.41 -18.18
C ALA A 135 -9.38 -13.56 -16.76
N ALA A 136 -9.15 -14.71 -16.11
CA ALA A 136 -9.30 -14.82 -14.66
C ALA A 136 -8.01 -14.37 -13.98
N TYR A 137 -8.13 -13.72 -12.87
CA TYR A 137 -7.00 -13.24 -12.08
C TYR A 137 -6.73 -14.17 -10.90
N ASP A 138 -5.45 -14.36 -10.61
CA ASP A 138 -5.02 -15.11 -9.44
C ASP A 138 -5.04 -14.22 -8.19
N LEU A 139 -4.85 -12.89 -8.37
CA LEU A 139 -4.90 -11.88 -7.32
C LEU A 139 -5.53 -10.59 -7.85
N VAL A 140 -6.44 -10.02 -7.08
CA VAL A 140 -6.90 -8.64 -7.26
C VAL A 140 -6.31 -7.77 -6.16
N VAL A 141 -5.63 -6.68 -6.53
CA VAL A 141 -5.10 -5.67 -5.60
C VAL A 141 -6.00 -4.45 -5.66
N LEU A 142 -6.63 -4.10 -4.55
CA LEU A 142 -7.49 -2.93 -4.42
C LEU A 142 -6.70 -1.77 -3.80
N ASP A 143 -6.49 -0.70 -4.56
CA ASP A 143 -6.08 0.61 -4.02
C ASP A 143 -7.29 1.27 -3.37
N ALA A 144 -7.43 1.07 -2.05
CA ALA A 144 -8.63 1.37 -1.29
C ALA A 144 -8.63 2.82 -0.75
N PRO A 145 -9.81 3.32 -0.33
CA PRO A 145 -9.91 4.60 0.37
C PRO A 145 -9.05 4.66 1.64
N PRO A 146 -8.80 5.88 2.18
CA PRO A 146 -8.05 6.06 3.42
C PRO A 146 -8.66 5.32 4.62
N THR A 147 -7.83 5.02 5.64
CA THR A 147 -8.19 4.27 6.86
C THR A 147 -9.48 4.75 7.53
N GLY A 148 -9.73 6.05 7.58
CA GLY A 148 -10.98 6.59 8.15
C GLY A 148 -12.25 6.24 7.36
N ARG A 149 -12.13 5.75 6.11
CA ARG A 149 -13.26 5.43 5.23
C ARG A 149 -13.27 3.95 4.78
N VAL A 150 -12.16 3.24 4.92
CA VAL A 150 -12.03 1.88 4.36
C VAL A 150 -13.02 0.88 4.97
N VAL A 151 -13.28 0.94 6.29
CA VAL A 151 -14.22 0.03 6.94
C VAL A 151 -15.65 0.24 6.42
N PRO A 152 -16.26 1.46 6.47
CA PRO A 152 -17.59 1.67 5.90
C PRO A 152 -17.63 1.37 4.39
N PHE A 153 -16.57 1.62 3.63
CA PHE A 153 -16.46 1.26 2.22
C PHE A 153 -16.57 -0.24 1.99
N LEU A 154 -15.75 -1.06 2.67
CA LEU A 154 -15.77 -2.52 2.50
C LEU A 154 -17.05 -3.15 3.04
N ARG A 155 -17.70 -2.55 4.05
CA ARG A 155 -18.95 -3.01 4.63
C ARG A 155 -20.22 -2.42 3.96
N ALA A 156 -20.06 -1.54 2.96
CA ALA A 156 -21.20 -0.94 2.25
C ALA A 156 -22.20 -1.97 1.69
N PRO A 157 -21.79 -3.14 1.14
CA PRO A 157 -22.74 -4.17 0.71
C PRO A 157 -23.64 -4.71 1.82
N GLU A 158 -23.18 -4.75 3.07
CA GLU A 158 -23.99 -5.21 4.21
C GLU A 158 -25.15 -4.26 4.50
N THR A 159 -24.89 -2.95 4.47
CA THR A 159 -25.92 -1.92 4.69
C THR A 159 -27.05 -2.03 3.66
N VAL A 160 -26.70 -2.31 2.39
CA VAL A 160 -27.72 -2.51 1.34
C VAL A 160 -28.44 -3.84 1.51
N ALA A 161 -27.75 -4.88 1.98
CA ALA A 161 -28.36 -6.18 2.25
C ALA A 161 -29.38 -6.13 3.39
N GLU A 162 -29.19 -5.28 4.40
CA GLU A 162 -30.17 -5.06 5.48
C GLU A 162 -31.47 -4.45 4.96
N LEU A 163 -31.39 -3.59 3.95
CA LEU A 163 -32.57 -3.01 3.28
C LEU A 163 -33.27 -4.03 2.39
N ALA A 164 -32.51 -4.89 1.70
CA ALA A 164 -33.00 -5.95 0.83
C ALA A 164 -33.13 -7.28 1.61
N ARG A 165 -34.23 -7.45 2.34
CA ARG A 165 -34.42 -8.61 3.25
C ARG A 165 -34.30 -9.97 2.57
N VAL A 166 -34.61 -10.09 1.27
CA VAL A 166 -34.51 -11.31 0.45
C VAL A 166 -34.13 -10.96 -1.00
N GLY A 167 -33.67 -11.94 -1.77
CA GLY A 167 -33.45 -11.81 -3.21
C GLY A 167 -31.98 -11.69 -3.64
N PRO A 168 -31.76 -11.41 -4.95
CA PRO A 168 -30.39 -11.45 -5.53
C PRO A 168 -29.39 -10.49 -4.87
N ILE A 169 -29.85 -9.31 -4.46
CA ILE A 169 -29.01 -8.29 -3.80
C ILE A 169 -28.49 -8.81 -2.47
N ARG A 170 -29.35 -9.41 -1.66
CA ARG A 170 -28.96 -10.01 -0.38
C ARG A 170 -27.94 -11.12 -0.59
N SER A 171 -28.24 -12.06 -1.49
CA SER A 171 -27.35 -13.18 -1.81
C SER A 171 -25.98 -12.71 -2.33
N GLN A 172 -25.93 -11.63 -3.09
CA GLN A 172 -24.67 -11.06 -3.56
C GLN A 172 -23.89 -10.43 -2.43
N ALA A 173 -24.52 -9.66 -1.55
CA ALA A 173 -23.88 -9.05 -0.40
C ALA A 173 -23.29 -10.10 0.57
N ASP A 174 -24.03 -11.20 0.80
CA ASP A 174 -23.53 -12.31 1.63
C ASP A 174 -22.29 -12.98 1.01
N ARG A 175 -22.21 -13.10 -0.33
CA ARG A 175 -21.03 -13.62 -1.03
C ARG A 175 -19.85 -12.67 -0.99
N VAL A 176 -20.08 -11.35 -1.12
CA VAL A 176 -19.04 -10.32 -0.96
C VAL A 176 -18.47 -10.38 0.45
N ARG A 177 -19.34 -10.44 1.45
CA ARG A 177 -18.96 -10.56 2.84
C ARG A 177 -18.13 -11.83 3.09
N ALA A 178 -18.56 -12.98 2.59
CA ALA A 178 -17.83 -14.24 2.74
C ALA A 178 -16.39 -14.15 2.18
N LEU A 179 -16.19 -13.47 1.07
CA LEU A 179 -14.82 -13.21 0.54
C LEU A 179 -14.02 -12.30 1.47
N LEU A 180 -14.62 -11.18 1.94
CA LEU A 180 -13.93 -10.17 2.73
C LEU A 180 -13.54 -10.67 4.12
N ASP A 181 -14.34 -11.53 4.73
CA ASP A 181 -14.14 -12.06 6.08
C ASP A 181 -13.20 -13.28 6.11
N ASP A 182 -12.91 -13.89 4.97
CA ASP A 182 -12.07 -15.09 4.88
C ASP A 182 -10.57 -14.70 4.85
N PRO A 183 -9.81 -14.97 5.92
CA PRO A 183 -8.38 -14.66 5.98
C PRO A 183 -7.52 -15.50 5.01
N GLY A 184 -8.06 -16.59 4.46
CA GLY A 184 -7.40 -17.37 3.41
C GLY A 184 -7.58 -16.78 2.01
N LEU A 185 -8.56 -15.90 1.83
CA LEU A 185 -8.89 -15.30 0.53
C LEU A 185 -8.59 -13.81 0.48
N THR A 186 -8.82 -13.09 1.58
CA THR A 186 -8.63 -11.65 1.67
C THR A 186 -7.52 -11.28 2.65
N ALA A 187 -6.76 -10.27 2.32
CA ALA A 187 -5.75 -9.68 3.18
C ALA A 187 -5.81 -8.15 3.10
N VAL A 188 -5.67 -7.48 4.24
CA VAL A 188 -5.59 -6.01 4.30
C VAL A 188 -4.19 -5.59 4.70
N VAL A 189 -3.57 -4.72 3.91
CA VAL A 189 -2.26 -4.12 4.17
C VAL A 189 -2.43 -2.62 4.36
N LEU A 190 -1.89 -2.10 5.46
CA LEU A 190 -1.89 -0.67 5.71
C LEU A 190 -0.55 -0.05 5.30
N THR A 191 -0.61 1.17 4.74
CA THR A 191 0.58 1.97 4.47
C THR A 191 0.72 3.07 5.52
N CYS A 192 1.94 3.26 6.02
CA CYS A 192 2.28 4.25 7.04
C CYS A 192 3.51 5.05 6.61
N LEU A 193 3.61 6.31 7.01
CA LEU A 193 4.87 7.05 7.03
C LEU A 193 5.46 7.02 8.44
N PRO A 194 6.79 7.06 8.60
CA PRO A 194 7.44 7.13 9.91
C PRO A 194 7.33 8.53 10.52
N GLU A 195 6.10 9.00 10.70
CA GLU A 195 5.70 10.28 11.27
C GLU A 195 4.69 10.06 12.40
N GLU A 196 4.62 10.96 13.37
CA GLU A 196 3.81 10.78 14.60
C GLU A 196 2.33 10.50 14.30
N LEU A 197 1.69 11.39 13.54
CA LEU A 197 0.27 11.23 13.23
C LEU A 197 -0.05 10.01 12.37
N PRO A 198 0.68 9.71 11.26
CA PRO A 198 0.50 8.48 10.50
C PRO A 198 0.67 7.21 11.32
N VAL A 199 1.62 7.16 12.27
CA VAL A 199 1.82 5.99 13.15
C VAL A 199 0.60 5.79 14.03
N THR A 200 0.12 6.83 14.71
CA THR A 200 -1.08 6.77 15.56
C THR A 200 -2.31 6.31 14.76
N GLU A 201 -2.58 6.96 13.62
CA GLU A 201 -3.73 6.62 12.76
C GLU A 201 -3.62 5.21 12.15
N THR A 202 -2.41 4.70 11.93
CA THR A 202 -2.22 3.33 11.45
C THR A 202 -2.58 2.32 12.53
N LEU A 203 -2.16 2.53 13.78
CA LEU A 203 -2.53 1.67 14.90
C LEU A 203 -4.04 1.68 15.17
N GLU A 204 -4.67 2.85 15.12
CA GLU A 204 -6.12 2.98 15.21
C GLU A 204 -6.83 2.26 14.04
N GLY A 205 -6.29 2.38 12.81
CA GLY A 205 -6.80 1.72 11.62
C GLY A 205 -6.72 0.19 11.72
N VAL A 206 -5.61 -0.36 12.21
CA VAL A 206 -5.45 -1.79 12.48
C VAL A 206 -6.51 -2.27 13.48
N ALA A 207 -6.70 -1.54 14.58
CA ALA A 207 -7.71 -1.87 15.59
C ALA A 207 -9.14 -1.79 15.03
N ALA A 208 -9.45 -0.78 14.21
CA ALA A 208 -10.76 -0.61 13.58
C ALA A 208 -11.07 -1.73 12.58
N LEU A 209 -10.10 -2.11 11.74
CA LEU A 209 -10.22 -3.23 10.79
C LEU A 209 -10.43 -4.56 11.53
N GLY A 210 -9.66 -4.82 12.59
CA GLY A 210 -9.81 -6.01 13.42
C GLY A 210 -11.18 -6.10 14.09
N LYS A 211 -11.70 -4.98 14.64
CA LYS A 211 -13.06 -4.90 15.19
C LYS A 211 -14.14 -5.15 14.15
N ALA A 212 -13.88 -4.77 12.91
CA ALA A 212 -14.77 -5.02 11.79
C ALA A 212 -14.65 -6.46 11.23
N GLY A 213 -13.78 -7.31 11.77
CA GLY A 213 -13.55 -8.68 11.30
C GLY A 213 -12.80 -8.76 9.97
N LEU A 214 -12.10 -7.69 9.56
CA LEU A 214 -11.32 -7.67 8.32
C LEU A 214 -9.88 -8.15 8.60
N PRO A 215 -9.35 -9.09 7.80
CA PRO A 215 -8.07 -9.75 8.07
C PRO A 215 -6.88 -8.84 7.75
N VAL A 216 -6.31 -8.19 8.76
CA VAL A 216 -5.10 -7.40 8.62
C VAL A 216 -3.88 -8.32 8.51
N ALA A 217 -3.14 -8.22 7.41
CA ALA A 217 -1.98 -9.05 7.11
C ALA A 217 -0.64 -8.38 7.43
N GLY A 218 -0.63 -7.07 7.65
CA GLY A 218 0.57 -6.33 8.03
C GLY A 218 0.55 -4.86 7.64
N VAL A 219 1.66 -4.21 7.92
CA VAL A 219 1.87 -2.77 7.65
C VAL A 219 3.13 -2.58 6.80
N VAL A 220 3.05 -1.63 5.87
CA VAL A 220 4.19 -1.16 5.09
C VAL A 220 4.54 0.26 5.55
N ALA A 221 5.66 0.41 6.25
CA ALA A 221 6.25 1.71 6.55
C ALA A 221 6.99 2.20 5.31
N ASN A 222 6.42 3.19 4.64
CA ASN A 222 6.90 3.70 3.37
C ASN A 222 7.82 4.92 3.58
N ARG A 223 8.73 5.17 2.63
CA ARG A 223 9.64 6.32 2.60
C ARG A 223 10.54 6.42 3.83
N VAL A 224 10.95 5.29 4.38
CA VAL A 224 11.87 5.25 5.53
C VAL A 224 13.23 5.82 5.13
N THR A 225 13.71 6.77 5.93
CA THR A 225 15.02 7.36 5.73
C THR A 225 16.12 6.38 6.12
N GLY A 226 16.79 5.83 5.12
CA GLY A 226 17.93 4.94 5.35
C GLY A 226 19.10 5.64 6.04
N ASP A 227 19.75 4.94 6.97
CA ASP A 227 21.00 5.39 7.56
C ASP A 227 22.18 5.13 6.61
N ARG A 228 22.28 5.96 5.56
CA ARG A 228 23.35 5.85 4.55
C ARG A 228 24.73 6.14 5.11
N LEU A 229 24.80 6.83 6.23
CA LEU A 229 26.06 7.19 6.88
C LEU A 229 26.51 6.12 7.88
N GLY A 230 25.58 5.28 8.36
CA GLY A 230 25.85 4.24 9.35
C GLY A 230 26.53 4.81 10.61
N GLY A 231 27.49 4.07 11.16
CA GLY A 231 28.28 4.55 12.30
C GLY A 231 29.13 5.81 12.03
N ARG A 232 29.32 6.20 10.77
CA ARG A 232 30.01 7.45 10.38
C ARG A 232 29.12 8.67 10.63
N GLY A 233 27.79 8.52 10.60
CA GLY A 233 26.85 9.61 10.86
C GLY A 233 26.98 10.19 12.25
N ALA A 234 27.20 9.36 13.27
CA ALA A 234 27.48 9.82 14.63
C ALA A 234 28.80 10.59 14.74
N ARG A 235 29.83 10.16 13.99
CA ARG A 235 31.11 10.89 13.91
C ARG A 235 30.95 12.22 13.21
N LEU A 236 30.25 12.28 12.07
CA LEU A 236 29.95 13.52 11.36
C LEU A 236 29.11 14.49 12.22
N ALA A 237 28.13 13.97 12.95
CA ALA A 237 27.34 14.78 13.89
C ALA A 237 28.19 15.34 15.05
N ALA A 238 29.20 14.61 15.51
CA ALA A 238 30.17 15.12 16.51
C ALA A 238 31.03 16.24 15.94
N LEU A 239 31.45 16.16 14.67
CA LEU A 239 32.20 17.21 13.96
C LEU A 239 31.37 18.48 13.71
N ALA A 240 30.04 18.44 13.88
CA ALA A 240 29.18 19.63 13.81
C ALA A 240 29.48 20.66 14.94
N ARG A 241 30.18 20.27 15.99
CA ARG A 241 30.64 21.17 17.07
C ARG A 241 31.92 21.86 16.73
N ASP A 242 32.78 21.22 15.94
CA ASP A 242 34.03 21.73 15.44
C ASP A 242 34.31 21.18 14.04
N PRO A 243 33.98 21.91 12.96
CA PRO A 243 34.18 21.47 11.58
C PRO A 243 35.66 21.56 11.12
N GLY A 244 36.54 22.19 11.90
CA GLY A 244 37.91 22.41 11.53
C GLY A 244 38.70 21.16 11.08
N PRO A 245 38.61 20.02 11.81
CA PRO A 245 39.28 18.79 11.37
C PRO A 245 38.77 18.25 10.03
N LEU A 246 37.46 18.42 9.71
CA LEU A 246 36.91 18.00 8.43
C LEU A 246 37.30 18.95 7.30
N ALA A 247 37.34 20.26 7.55
CA ALA A 247 37.81 21.25 6.60
C ALA A 247 39.30 21.02 6.24
N ALA A 248 40.14 20.73 7.23
CA ALA A 248 41.52 20.36 7.01
C ALA A 248 41.68 19.08 6.18
N ALA A 249 40.85 18.06 6.46
CA ALA A 249 40.85 16.81 5.69
C ALA A 249 40.37 17.03 4.25
N ALA A 250 39.33 17.86 4.02
CA ALA A 250 38.84 18.23 2.71
C ALA A 250 39.87 18.97 1.88
N ALA A 251 40.59 19.91 2.48
CA ALA A 251 41.69 20.63 1.86
C ALA A 251 42.85 19.68 1.48
N ALA A 252 43.26 18.81 2.40
CA ALA A 252 44.28 17.79 2.17
C ALA A 252 43.90 16.81 1.03
N ALA A 253 42.63 16.45 0.93
CA ALA A 253 42.11 15.59 -0.11
C ALA A 253 41.89 16.34 -1.46
N ARG A 254 42.11 17.62 -1.53
CA ARG A 254 41.91 18.48 -2.73
C ARG A 254 40.50 18.36 -3.29
N THR A 255 39.48 18.33 -2.44
CA THR A 255 38.06 18.16 -2.84
C THR A 255 37.44 19.39 -3.49
N GLY A 256 38.09 20.57 -3.41
CA GLY A 256 37.56 21.86 -3.85
C GLY A 256 36.44 22.41 -2.94
N LEU A 257 36.20 21.81 -1.77
CA LEU A 257 35.23 22.29 -0.80
C LEU A 257 35.90 23.38 0.08
N ASP A 258 35.24 24.51 0.17
CA ASP A 258 35.60 25.57 1.12
C ASP A 258 34.96 25.30 2.52
N ASP A 259 35.35 26.09 3.50
CA ASP A 259 34.88 25.94 4.87
C ASP A 259 33.37 26.10 5.01
N ALA A 260 32.74 26.94 4.18
CA ALA A 260 31.28 27.14 4.17
C ALA A 260 30.56 25.90 3.63
N ALA A 261 31.06 25.29 2.55
CA ALA A 261 30.55 24.06 2.01
C ALA A 261 30.69 22.89 3.00
N VAL A 262 31.84 22.79 3.68
CA VAL A 262 32.06 21.79 4.73
C VAL A 262 31.07 21.97 5.89
N ALA A 263 30.88 23.20 6.37
CA ALA A 263 29.91 23.51 7.43
C ALA A 263 28.47 23.13 7.02
N THR A 264 28.09 23.42 5.78
CA THR A 264 26.76 23.03 5.22
C THR A 264 26.58 21.51 5.21
N LEU A 265 27.56 20.76 4.69
CA LEU A 265 27.50 19.29 4.65
C LEU A 265 27.43 18.67 6.05
N VAL A 266 28.12 19.21 7.01
CA VAL A 266 28.07 18.79 8.41
C VAL A 266 26.68 19.07 9.01
N GLY A 267 26.08 20.23 8.71
CA GLY A 267 24.74 20.59 9.10
C GLY A 267 23.71 19.60 8.55
N GLU A 268 23.74 19.34 7.26
CA GLU A 268 22.86 18.37 6.59
C GLU A 268 23.02 16.95 7.15
N ALA A 269 24.25 16.50 7.39
CA ALA A 269 24.53 15.20 8.00
C ALA A 269 23.92 15.08 9.41
N ARG A 270 23.99 16.16 10.20
CA ARG A 270 23.39 16.23 11.53
C ARG A 270 21.87 16.16 11.49
N ASP A 271 21.25 16.91 10.59
CA ASP A 271 19.80 16.93 10.44
C ASP A 271 19.28 15.58 9.93
N ARG A 272 20.01 14.97 9.01
CA ARG A 272 19.73 13.60 8.55
C ARG A 272 19.80 12.59 9.70
N GLN A 273 20.81 12.67 10.57
CA GLN A 273 20.91 11.78 11.73
C GLN A 273 19.77 11.98 12.74
N ARG A 274 19.34 13.22 12.96
CA ARG A 274 18.16 13.51 13.79
C ARG A 274 16.90 12.90 13.20
N GLN A 275 16.71 13.03 11.90
CA GLN A 275 15.57 12.43 11.19
C GLN A 275 15.59 10.91 11.33
N VAL A 276 16.72 10.24 11.04
CA VAL A 276 16.87 8.78 11.19
C VAL A 276 16.57 8.33 12.62
N ALA A 277 17.05 9.06 13.62
CA ALA A 277 16.81 8.72 15.02
C ALA A 277 15.31 8.85 15.40
N ARG A 278 14.63 9.91 14.91
CA ARG A 278 13.19 10.11 15.10
C ARG A 278 12.38 9.01 14.44
N GLU A 279 12.67 8.70 13.18
CA GLU A 279 11.96 7.66 12.44
C GLU A 279 12.15 6.28 13.08
N ARG A 280 13.35 5.92 13.53
CA ARG A 280 13.62 4.67 14.26
C ARG A 280 12.79 4.55 15.54
N ARG A 281 12.62 5.65 16.28
CA ARG A 281 11.74 5.66 17.48
C ARG A 281 10.30 5.37 17.09
N LEU A 282 9.78 6.04 16.07
CA LEU A 282 8.40 5.87 15.59
C LEU A 282 8.15 4.47 15.01
N LEU A 283 9.11 3.92 14.25
CA LEU A 283 9.03 2.54 13.75
C LEU A 283 9.07 1.51 14.89
N LYS A 284 9.81 1.77 15.96
CA LYS A 284 9.80 0.92 17.16
C LYS A 284 8.45 0.99 17.87
N GLU A 285 7.86 2.17 18.00
CA GLU A 285 6.52 2.38 18.55
C GLU A 285 5.47 1.65 17.71
N LEU A 286 5.48 1.87 16.38
CA LEU A 286 4.60 1.19 15.45
C LEU A 286 4.71 -0.34 15.61
N ARG A 287 5.92 -0.89 15.57
CA ARG A 287 6.15 -2.33 15.72
C ARG A 287 5.63 -2.88 17.06
N GLY A 288 5.79 -2.11 18.14
CA GLY A 288 5.29 -2.49 19.48
C GLY A 288 3.77 -2.52 19.57
N GLY A 289 3.07 -1.68 18.79
CA GLY A 289 1.61 -1.62 18.78
C GLY A 289 0.93 -2.56 17.77
N LEU A 290 1.71 -3.29 16.95
CA LEU A 290 1.17 -4.19 15.92
C LEU A 290 0.87 -5.62 16.41
N ASP A 291 1.11 -5.96 17.68
CA ASP A 291 0.79 -7.27 18.29
C ASP A 291 1.24 -8.47 17.43
N GLY A 292 2.45 -8.39 16.87
CA GLY A 292 3.05 -9.44 16.05
C GLY A 292 2.70 -9.40 14.55
N LEU A 293 1.87 -8.48 14.10
CA LEU A 293 1.64 -8.28 12.66
C LEU A 293 2.96 -7.88 11.95
N PRO A 294 3.21 -8.37 10.73
CA PRO A 294 4.40 -8.02 9.96
C PRO A 294 4.50 -6.53 9.67
N LEU A 295 5.70 -5.96 9.86
CA LEU A 295 6.05 -4.60 9.45
C LEU A 295 7.15 -4.67 8.39
N VAL A 296 6.86 -4.21 7.18
CA VAL A 296 7.83 -4.07 6.09
C VAL A 296 8.26 -2.61 5.99
N GLU A 297 9.55 -2.37 6.00
CA GLU A 297 10.14 -1.03 5.88
C GLU A 297 10.63 -0.81 4.44
N LEU A 298 10.05 0.16 3.74
CA LEU A 298 10.44 0.56 2.39
C LEU A 298 11.28 1.83 2.45
N PRO A 299 12.53 1.81 1.97
CA PRO A 299 13.38 2.98 1.98
C PRO A 299 12.88 4.05 1.00
N PHE A 300 13.19 5.30 1.31
CA PHE A 300 12.97 6.41 0.39
C PHE A 300 13.81 6.22 -0.89
N LEU A 301 13.15 6.11 -2.03
CA LEU A 301 13.79 5.97 -3.35
C LEU A 301 14.06 7.35 -3.95
N THR A 302 15.34 7.74 -4.02
CA THR A 302 15.76 9.06 -4.52
C THR A 302 15.44 9.33 -5.99
N GLY A 303 15.27 8.27 -6.80
CA GLY A 303 14.90 8.36 -8.22
C GLY A 303 13.38 8.39 -8.47
N GLY A 304 12.56 8.32 -7.39
CA GLY A 304 11.12 8.14 -7.52
C GLY A 304 10.72 6.71 -7.91
N VAL A 305 9.41 6.49 -8.09
CA VAL A 305 8.81 5.17 -8.38
C VAL A 305 8.05 5.18 -9.71
N ALA A 306 7.96 6.33 -10.38
CA ALA A 306 7.25 6.45 -11.65
C ALA A 306 7.91 5.62 -12.75
N GLY A 307 7.07 4.94 -13.52
CA GLY A 307 7.49 4.12 -14.65
C GLY A 307 7.93 2.69 -14.29
N PRO A 308 8.14 1.86 -15.30
CA PRO A 308 8.37 0.40 -15.12
C PRO A 308 9.60 0.06 -14.27
N ASP A 309 10.68 0.82 -14.36
CA ASP A 309 11.92 0.54 -13.62
C ASP A 309 11.79 0.86 -12.14
N GLY A 310 11.17 2.00 -11.81
CA GLY A 310 10.89 2.38 -10.43
C GLY A 310 9.96 1.40 -9.73
N LEU A 311 8.91 0.95 -10.44
CA LEU A 311 7.99 -0.07 -9.92
C LEU A 311 8.68 -1.43 -9.74
N ARG A 312 9.56 -1.86 -10.67
CA ARG A 312 10.34 -3.10 -10.50
C ARG A 312 11.27 -3.03 -9.28
N ALA A 313 11.94 -1.89 -9.08
CA ALA A 313 12.78 -1.70 -7.90
C ALA A 313 11.99 -1.78 -6.60
N LEU A 314 10.80 -1.14 -6.55
CA LEU A 314 9.90 -1.19 -5.42
C LEU A 314 9.38 -2.62 -5.17
N ALA A 315 8.95 -3.31 -6.23
CA ALA A 315 8.48 -4.70 -6.16
C ALA A 315 9.57 -5.63 -5.60
N GLY A 316 10.82 -5.46 -6.02
CA GLY A 316 11.95 -6.20 -5.47
C GLY A 316 12.13 -5.99 -3.97
N GLN A 317 11.98 -4.77 -3.47
CA GLN A 317 12.05 -4.46 -2.04
C GLN A 317 10.88 -5.05 -1.24
N LEU A 318 9.66 -4.97 -1.76
CA LEU A 318 8.48 -5.58 -1.15
C LEU A 318 8.61 -7.12 -1.11
N ALA A 319 9.24 -7.70 -2.12
CA ALA A 319 9.49 -9.12 -2.22
C ALA A 319 10.62 -9.61 -1.29
N ALA A 320 11.66 -8.81 -1.08
CA ALA A 320 12.76 -9.17 -0.19
C ALA A 320 12.37 -9.12 1.31
N GLY A 321 11.30 -8.41 1.66
CA GLY A 321 10.95 -8.09 3.04
C GLY A 321 11.93 -7.05 3.62
N SER A 322 11.70 -6.64 4.87
CA SER A 322 12.68 -5.81 5.57
C SER A 322 13.99 -6.56 5.71
N PRO A 323 15.16 -5.99 5.35
CA PRO A 323 16.42 -6.60 5.70
C PRO A 323 16.44 -6.75 7.23
N GLU A 324 16.60 -7.97 7.72
CA GLU A 324 16.85 -8.21 9.14
C GLU A 324 17.98 -7.28 9.57
N HIS A 325 17.69 -6.38 10.49
CA HIS A 325 18.75 -5.58 11.13
C HIS A 325 19.65 -6.58 11.83
N PRO A 326 20.96 -6.67 11.50
CA PRO A 326 21.85 -7.57 12.22
C PRO A 326 21.75 -7.19 13.70
N ALA A 327 21.21 -8.12 14.49
CA ALA A 327 21.16 -7.99 15.93
C ALA A 327 22.56 -7.63 16.39
N SER A 328 22.70 -6.46 17.05
CA SER A 328 23.93 -5.98 17.65
C SER A 328 24.62 -7.15 18.37
N GLY A 329 25.81 -7.53 17.89
CA GLY A 329 26.55 -8.69 18.33
C GLY A 329 26.64 -8.74 19.86
N ARG A 330 25.99 -9.69 20.46
CA ARG A 330 26.38 -10.20 21.76
C ARG A 330 27.72 -10.89 21.56
N THR A 331 28.80 -10.20 21.86
CA THR A 331 30.12 -10.79 22.10
C THR A 331 29.94 -11.92 23.12
N ARG A 332 29.97 -13.17 22.66
CA ARG A 332 30.20 -14.32 23.54
C ARG A 332 31.58 -14.13 24.14
N ARG A 333 31.61 -13.73 25.41
CA ARG A 333 32.79 -13.90 26.25
C ARG A 333 33.05 -15.40 26.32
N ALA A 334 34.12 -15.84 25.68
CA ALA A 334 34.66 -17.17 25.88
C ALA A 334 35.04 -17.29 27.36
N ALA A 335 34.35 -18.16 28.10
CA ALA A 335 34.79 -18.63 29.41
C ALA A 335 35.99 -19.53 29.15
N GLY A 336 37.15 -19.02 29.45
CA GLY A 336 38.38 -19.77 29.49
C GLY A 336 38.31 -20.73 30.69
N THR A 337 38.30 -21.99 30.41
CA THR A 337 38.61 -23.07 31.36
C THR A 337 40.11 -23.03 31.68
N ALA A 338 40.45 -22.60 32.87
CA ALA A 338 41.75 -22.93 33.45
C ALA A 338 41.62 -24.24 34.23
N ARG A 339 42.32 -25.26 33.74
CA ARG A 339 42.73 -26.41 34.55
C ARG A 339 44.19 -26.15 34.96
N ALA A 340 44.46 -26.25 36.19
CA ALA A 340 45.55 -26.96 36.84
C ALA A 340 45.32 -26.91 38.37
#